data_5fa260b36a3560e01908956366537795
#
_entry.id   5fa260b36a3560e01908956366537795
#
_cell.length_a   1.000
_cell.length_b   1.000
_cell.length_c   1.000
_cell.angle_alpha   90.00
_cell.angle_beta   90.00
_cell.angle_gamma   90.00
#
_symmetry.space_group_name_H-M   'P 1'
#
loop_
_entity.id
_entity.type
_entity.pdbx_description
1 polymer ?
#
loop_
_entity_poly.entity_id
_entity_poly.type
_entity_poly.pdbx_seq_one_letter_code
_entity_poly.pdbx_strand_id
1 'polypeptide(L)'
;MLLINNTVSLIYYQGKVVNIIKKLVYNVFQFQKNNQLMTFKTADLCDDFSDDLQIITPMFQSFGGHQRFSGLIQTVKVFEDNVFVREMLSNTVSGDVLVIDGGGSLRCALLGDMLAEMACQNGWSGVVVYGCIRDSADIKQMSIGVRALQTHPLKSIKKGWGDKNIPVTFANATFNPGDYLYADEDGIILSKQPLSS
;
A
#
# COMPACT_ATOMS: atom_id res chain seq x y z
N MET A 1 -15.75 10.89 -29.06
CA MET A 1 -16.71 11.74 -28.35
C MET A 1 -18.12 11.44 -28.84
N LEU A 2 -18.65 10.29 -28.53
CA LEU A 2 -20.06 9.90 -28.83
C LEU A 2 -20.26 8.54 -28.13
N LEU A 3 -21.14 8.49 -27.14
CA LEU A 3 -21.81 7.33 -26.52
C LEU A 3 -21.95 7.40 -24.99
N ILE A 4 -21.97 8.59 -24.38
CA ILE A 4 -22.30 8.73 -22.95
C ILE A 4 -23.66 9.41 -22.72
N ASN A 5 -24.33 9.88 -23.76
CA ASN A 5 -25.55 10.70 -23.61
C ASN A 5 -26.89 9.95 -23.53
N ASN A 6 -26.93 8.63 -23.63
CA ASN A 6 -28.23 7.90 -23.70
C ASN A 6 -28.59 7.03 -22.49
N THR A 7 -27.81 7.01 -21.41
CA THR A 7 -28.13 6.16 -20.25
C THR A 7 -28.45 6.94 -18.97
N VAL A 8 -28.45 8.27 -19.02
CA VAL A 8 -28.71 9.11 -17.81
C VAL A 8 -30.21 9.44 -17.66
N SER A 9 -31.05 9.14 -18.64
CA SER A 9 -32.46 9.58 -18.66
C SER A 9 -33.46 8.65 -17.98
N LEU A 10 -33.07 7.54 -17.36
CA LEU A 10 -34.01 6.48 -16.98
C LEU A 10 -34.10 6.13 -15.50
N ILE A 11 -33.62 6.95 -14.58
CA ILE A 11 -33.85 6.70 -13.15
C ILE A 11 -34.26 8.02 -12.45
N TYR A 12 -35.39 8.56 -12.85
CA TYR A 12 -36.17 9.50 -12.04
C TYR A 12 -37.36 8.73 -11.46
N TYR A 13 -37.21 8.23 -10.25
CA TYR A 13 -38.34 7.79 -9.45
C TYR A 13 -38.33 8.55 -8.13
N GLN A 14 -39.35 9.41 -7.95
CA GLN A 14 -39.71 10.12 -6.69
C GLN A 14 -38.59 11.06 -6.13
N GLY A 15 -38.08 12.05 -6.88
CA GLY A 15 -37.44 13.23 -6.27
C GLY A 15 -36.19 13.02 -5.41
N LYS A 16 -35.68 11.81 -5.32
CA LYS A 16 -34.43 11.49 -4.66
C LYS A 16 -33.38 11.13 -5.75
N VAL A 17 -32.48 12.06 -6.06
CA VAL A 17 -31.25 11.76 -6.77
C VAL A 17 -30.49 10.73 -5.95
N VAL A 18 -30.51 9.48 -6.41
CA VAL A 18 -29.94 8.36 -5.66
C VAL A 18 -28.43 8.62 -5.50
N ASN A 19 -27.99 8.76 -4.26
CA ASN A 19 -26.59 8.95 -3.87
C ASN A 19 -25.62 7.87 -4.44
N ILE A 20 -26.20 6.79 -4.97
CA ILE A 20 -25.48 5.67 -5.60
C ILE A 20 -24.75 6.11 -6.88
N ILE A 21 -25.40 6.92 -7.75
CA ILE A 21 -24.75 7.38 -9.00
C ILE A 21 -23.64 8.39 -8.69
N LYS A 22 -23.86 9.30 -7.74
CA LYS A 22 -22.80 10.20 -7.28
C LYS A 22 -21.64 9.43 -6.66
N LYS A 23 -21.92 8.38 -5.89
CA LYS A 23 -20.91 7.51 -5.29
C LYS A 23 -20.18 6.65 -6.35
N LEU A 24 -20.90 6.15 -7.36
CA LEU A 24 -20.31 5.44 -8.51
C LEU A 24 -19.45 6.37 -9.39
N VAL A 25 -19.95 7.55 -9.73
CA VAL A 25 -19.21 8.55 -10.51
C VAL A 25 -17.99 9.06 -9.71
N TYR A 26 -18.16 9.32 -8.41
CA TYR A 26 -17.06 9.67 -7.52
C TYR A 26 -16.02 8.53 -7.43
N ASN A 27 -16.46 7.28 -7.27
CA ASN A 27 -15.57 6.12 -7.23
C ASN A 27 -14.89 5.86 -8.58
N VAL A 28 -15.59 6.03 -9.71
CA VAL A 28 -15.00 5.95 -11.06
C VAL A 28 -14.00 7.09 -11.28
N PHE A 29 -14.30 8.29 -10.81
CA PHE A 29 -13.40 9.44 -10.92
C PHE A 29 -12.17 9.28 -10.01
N GLN A 30 -12.34 8.74 -8.81
CA GLN A 30 -11.24 8.36 -7.91
C GLN A 30 -10.46 7.18 -8.47
N PHE A 31 -11.13 6.18 -9.03
CA PHE A 31 -10.50 5.05 -9.72
C PHE A 31 -9.70 5.50 -10.95
N GLN A 32 -10.21 6.45 -11.75
CA GLN A 32 -9.46 7.04 -12.86
C GLN A 32 -8.31 7.95 -12.38
N LYS A 33 -8.48 8.65 -11.27
CA LYS A 33 -7.43 9.47 -10.66
C LYS A 33 -6.32 8.60 -10.02
N ASN A 34 -6.70 7.46 -9.48
CA ASN A 34 -5.75 6.46 -8.93
C ASN A 34 -5.14 5.54 -10.01
N ASN A 35 -5.80 5.41 -11.17
CA ASN A 35 -5.29 4.73 -12.38
C ASN A 35 -4.59 5.69 -13.36
N GLN A 36 -4.39 6.94 -13.01
CA GLN A 36 -3.34 7.70 -13.66
C GLN A 36 -2.06 6.94 -13.31
N LEU A 37 -1.52 6.20 -14.30
CA LEU A 37 -0.26 5.47 -14.20
C LEU A 37 0.70 6.33 -13.37
N MET A 38 1.10 5.84 -12.21
CA MET A 38 2.07 6.55 -11.39
C MET A 38 3.32 6.71 -12.25
N THR A 39 3.58 7.92 -12.68
CA THR A 39 4.62 8.20 -13.69
C THR A 39 5.96 8.52 -13.08
N PHE A 40 6.08 8.48 -11.74
CA PHE A 40 7.36 8.74 -11.08
C PHE A 40 8.37 7.61 -11.32
N LYS A 41 9.65 7.95 -11.28
CA LYS A 41 10.76 7.02 -11.10
C LYS A 41 11.53 7.44 -9.85
N THR A 42 11.86 6.47 -8.99
CA THR A 42 12.63 6.79 -7.78
C THR A 42 14.00 7.37 -8.09
N ALA A 43 14.61 6.98 -9.22
CA ALA A 43 15.87 7.55 -9.69
C ALA A 43 15.73 9.05 -10.02
N ASP A 44 14.71 9.43 -10.81
CA ASP A 44 14.47 10.83 -11.18
C ASP A 44 14.15 11.68 -9.93
N LEU A 45 13.36 11.13 -8.99
CA LEU A 45 13.07 11.80 -7.72
C LEU A 45 14.33 11.97 -6.85
N CYS A 46 15.26 11.01 -6.86
CA CYS A 46 16.53 11.15 -6.18
C CYS A 46 17.41 12.24 -6.80
N ASP A 47 17.40 12.35 -8.13
CA ASP A 47 18.18 13.39 -8.82
C ASP A 47 17.66 14.80 -8.49
N ASP A 48 16.34 14.95 -8.35
CA ASP A 48 15.70 16.24 -8.10
C ASP A 48 15.64 16.63 -6.61
N PHE A 49 15.57 15.67 -5.67
CA PHE A 49 15.24 15.91 -4.27
C PHE A 49 16.15 15.20 -3.25
N SER A 50 17.38 14.81 -3.62
CA SER A 50 18.27 13.96 -2.82
C SER A 50 18.45 14.41 -1.35
N ASP A 51 18.51 15.72 -1.11
CA ASP A 51 18.75 16.29 0.23
C ASP A 51 17.55 16.17 1.18
N ASP A 52 16.35 15.98 0.63
CA ASP A 52 15.07 15.92 1.36
C ASP A 52 14.55 14.48 1.51
N LEU A 53 15.26 13.48 0.97
CA LEU A 53 14.84 12.09 0.94
C LEU A 53 15.58 11.21 1.94
N GLN A 54 14.91 10.16 2.40
CA GLN A 54 15.59 9.00 2.97
C GLN A 54 15.53 7.86 1.94
N ILE A 55 16.69 7.32 1.59
CA ILE A 55 16.82 6.18 0.67
C ILE A 55 16.96 4.91 1.49
N ILE A 56 16.09 3.95 1.25
CA ILE A 56 16.04 2.69 1.98
C ILE A 56 17.19 1.78 1.52
N THR A 57 17.91 1.20 2.47
CA THR A 57 18.92 0.18 2.16
C THR A 57 18.31 -0.95 1.32
N PRO A 58 18.89 -1.32 0.16
CA PRO A 58 18.32 -2.32 -0.74
C PRO A 58 18.40 -3.73 -0.13
N MET A 59 17.30 -4.16 0.48
CA MET A 59 17.17 -5.49 1.09
C MET A 59 15.80 -6.13 0.82
N PHE A 60 14.87 -5.38 0.22
CA PHE A 60 13.51 -5.84 -0.03
C PHE A 60 13.37 -6.43 -1.43
N GLN A 61 12.66 -7.55 -1.51
CA GLN A 61 12.24 -8.17 -2.77
C GLN A 61 10.81 -7.74 -3.10
N SER A 62 10.46 -7.75 -4.39
CA SER A 62 9.11 -7.46 -4.87
C SER A 62 8.29 -8.73 -5.02
N PHE A 63 7.09 -8.74 -4.45
CA PHE A 63 6.18 -9.88 -4.47
C PHE A 63 4.78 -9.55 -5.01
N GLY A 64 4.34 -8.30 -4.94
CA GLY A 64 3.04 -7.84 -5.44
C GLY A 64 2.98 -7.74 -6.97
N GLY A 65 1.76 -7.64 -7.50
CA GLY A 65 1.54 -7.41 -8.93
C GLY A 65 1.93 -6.01 -9.40
N HIS A 66 1.89 -5.03 -8.50
CA HIS A 66 2.38 -3.68 -8.79
C HIS A 66 3.85 -3.55 -8.40
N GLN A 67 4.71 -3.30 -9.39
CA GLN A 67 6.13 -3.01 -9.15
C GLN A 67 6.33 -1.58 -8.64
N ARG A 68 5.48 -0.66 -9.06
CA ARG A 68 5.49 0.76 -8.71
C ARG A 68 4.26 1.13 -7.89
N PHE A 69 4.49 1.75 -6.73
CA PHE A 69 3.43 2.22 -5.84
C PHE A 69 3.95 3.33 -4.94
N SER A 70 3.05 4.19 -4.51
CA SER A 70 3.35 5.24 -3.53
C SER A 70 2.12 5.51 -2.66
N GLY A 71 2.32 6.21 -1.56
CA GLY A 71 1.21 6.64 -0.69
C GLY A 71 1.69 7.17 0.64
N LEU A 72 0.73 7.65 1.43
CA LEU A 72 0.95 8.04 2.82
C LEU A 72 1.30 6.82 3.67
N ILE A 73 2.30 6.96 4.51
CA ILE A 73 2.76 5.90 5.39
C ILE A 73 1.81 5.75 6.58
N GLN A 74 1.34 4.52 6.80
CA GLN A 74 0.85 4.06 8.08
C GLN A 74 1.79 2.96 8.58
N THR A 75 1.98 2.84 9.89
CA THR A 75 2.95 1.90 10.47
C THR A 75 2.31 0.94 11.44
N VAL A 76 2.89 -0.26 11.52
CA VAL A 76 2.63 -1.23 12.58
C VAL A 76 3.94 -1.89 12.99
N LYS A 77 4.19 -1.96 14.29
CA LYS A 77 5.32 -2.67 14.86
C LYS A 77 4.84 -3.92 15.57
N VAL A 78 5.31 -5.07 15.12
CA VAL A 78 4.92 -6.41 15.64
C VAL A 78 6.14 -7.33 15.66
N PHE A 79 6.05 -8.44 16.38
CA PHE A 79 7.08 -9.47 16.32
C PHE A 79 6.42 -10.85 16.24
N GLU A 80 6.50 -11.45 15.04
CA GLU A 80 5.93 -12.78 14.74
C GLU A 80 4.42 -12.91 15.03
N ASP A 81 3.71 -11.78 15.05
CA ASP A 81 2.27 -11.67 15.30
C ASP A 81 1.64 -10.76 14.24
N ASN A 82 0.54 -11.19 13.61
CA ASN A 82 -0.11 -10.41 12.56
C ASN A 82 -1.52 -9.91 12.92
N VAL A 83 -1.87 -9.90 14.21
CA VAL A 83 -3.20 -9.40 14.63
C VAL A 83 -3.36 -7.93 14.24
N PHE A 84 -2.39 -7.09 14.59
CA PHE A 84 -2.46 -5.66 14.25
C PHE A 84 -2.22 -5.38 12.76
N VAL A 85 -1.49 -6.24 12.05
CA VAL A 85 -1.41 -6.16 10.58
C VAL A 85 -2.80 -6.32 9.97
N ARG A 86 -3.57 -7.33 10.39
CA ARG A 86 -4.96 -7.54 9.96
C ARG A 86 -5.84 -6.35 10.31
N GLU A 87 -5.74 -5.85 11.53
CA GLU A 87 -6.53 -4.71 11.99
C GLU A 87 -6.27 -3.46 11.14
N MET A 88 -5.00 -3.13 10.86
CA MET A 88 -4.64 -2.00 10.01
C MET A 88 -5.17 -2.18 8.58
N LEU A 89 -4.96 -3.34 7.98
CA LEU A 89 -5.40 -3.62 6.60
C LEU A 89 -6.93 -3.68 6.45
N SER A 90 -7.67 -3.85 7.56
CA SER A 90 -9.15 -3.79 7.53
C SER A 90 -9.71 -2.38 7.41
N ASN A 91 -8.90 -1.34 7.63
CA ASN A 91 -9.31 0.04 7.45
C ASN A 91 -9.38 0.41 5.97
N THR A 92 -10.42 1.14 5.57
CA THR A 92 -10.52 1.70 4.23
C THR A 92 -9.65 2.96 4.14
N VAL A 93 -8.78 3.00 3.15
CA VAL A 93 -7.84 4.10 2.89
C VAL A 93 -7.92 4.57 1.44
N SER A 94 -7.15 5.56 1.04
CA SER A 94 -7.14 6.11 -0.31
C SER A 94 -5.72 6.10 -0.91
N GLY A 95 -5.16 4.90 -1.06
CA GLY A 95 -3.84 4.73 -1.67
C GLY A 95 -2.68 4.80 -0.67
N ASP A 96 -2.94 4.57 0.62
CA ASP A 96 -1.89 4.55 1.65
C ASP A 96 -1.00 3.30 1.52
N VAL A 97 0.18 3.37 2.13
CA VAL A 97 1.13 2.25 2.24
C VAL A 97 1.25 1.82 3.70
N LEU A 98 1.04 0.54 3.98
CA LEU A 98 1.30 -0.02 5.30
C LEU A 98 2.76 -0.47 5.41
N VAL A 99 3.48 0.09 6.37
CA VAL A 99 4.85 -0.31 6.73
C VAL A 99 4.82 -1.16 7.99
N ILE A 100 5.25 -2.42 7.86
CA ILE A 100 5.25 -3.41 8.93
C ILE A 100 6.67 -3.62 9.43
N ASP A 101 6.98 -3.12 10.62
CA ASP A 101 8.21 -3.49 11.34
C ASP A 101 7.99 -4.85 12.03
N GLY A 102 8.44 -5.91 11.38
CA GLY A 102 8.42 -7.29 11.90
C GLY A 102 9.70 -7.69 12.62
N GLY A 103 10.56 -6.73 12.95
CA GLY A 103 11.85 -6.98 13.61
C GLY A 103 12.85 -7.75 12.74
N GLY A 104 12.64 -7.81 11.42
CA GLY A 104 13.49 -8.57 10.49
C GLY A 104 13.40 -10.08 10.66
N SER A 105 12.42 -10.60 11.40
CA SER A 105 12.29 -12.05 11.62
C SER A 105 12.00 -12.80 10.32
N LEU A 106 12.77 -13.87 10.08
CA LEU A 106 12.60 -14.78 8.96
C LEU A 106 11.96 -16.11 9.36
N ARG A 107 11.33 -16.20 10.56
CA ARG A 107 10.82 -17.45 11.11
C ARG A 107 9.34 -17.71 10.85
N CYS A 108 8.59 -16.69 10.43
CA CYS A 108 7.19 -16.83 10.04
C CYS A 108 6.75 -15.69 9.14
N ALA A 109 5.63 -15.87 8.44
CA ALA A 109 5.03 -14.86 7.57
C ALA A 109 4.05 -13.95 8.33
N LEU A 110 4.18 -12.63 8.13
CA LEU A 110 3.27 -11.62 8.67
C LEU A 110 2.12 -11.28 7.71
N LEU A 111 2.34 -11.43 6.39
CA LEU A 111 1.35 -11.21 5.33
C LEU A 111 1.21 -12.49 4.51
N GLY A 112 -0.02 -12.83 4.15
CA GLY A 112 -0.37 -13.89 3.19
C GLY A 112 -1.46 -13.38 2.26
N ASP A 113 -1.95 -14.24 1.35
CA ASP A 113 -2.94 -13.96 0.32
C ASP A 113 -4.20 -13.25 0.85
N MET A 114 -4.83 -13.79 1.91
CA MET A 114 -6.05 -13.21 2.50
C MET A 114 -5.87 -11.78 3.02
N LEU A 115 -4.68 -11.43 3.54
CA LEU A 115 -4.40 -10.09 4.03
C LEU A 115 -4.04 -9.14 2.87
N ALA A 116 -3.35 -9.64 1.85
CA ALA A 116 -3.05 -8.88 0.65
C ALA A 116 -4.34 -8.56 -0.14
N GLU A 117 -5.27 -9.53 -0.26
CA GLU A 117 -6.58 -9.31 -0.86
C GLU A 117 -7.39 -8.28 -0.07
N MET A 118 -7.43 -8.38 1.26
CA MET A 118 -8.05 -7.39 2.14
C MET A 118 -7.48 -5.98 1.91
N ALA A 119 -6.17 -5.86 1.77
CA ALA A 119 -5.51 -4.60 1.47
C ALA A 119 -5.99 -4.03 0.12
N CYS A 120 -6.04 -4.86 -0.94
CA CYS A 120 -6.57 -4.44 -2.25
C CYS A 120 -8.02 -3.92 -2.13
N GLN A 121 -8.89 -4.67 -1.44
CA GLN A 121 -10.31 -4.33 -1.29
C GLN A 121 -10.52 -3.02 -0.50
N ASN A 122 -9.62 -2.71 0.42
CA ASN A 122 -9.70 -1.52 1.28
C ASN A 122 -8.89 -0.32 0.77
N GLY A 123 -8.35 -0.40 -0.45
CA GLY A 123 -7.75 0.75 -1.14
C GLY A 123 -6.30 1.04 -0.79
N TRP A 124 -5.57 0.09 -0.19
CA TRP A 124 -4.13 0.20 0.03
C TRP A 124 -3.38 0.12 -1.30
N SER A 125 -2.39 0.99 -1.52
CA SER A 125 -1.53 0.96 -2.70
C SER A 125 -0.39 -0.04 -2.55
N GLY A 126 0.08 -0.27 -1.33
CA GLY A 126 1.17 -1.18 -1.08
C GLY A 126 1.38 -1.55 0.40
N VAL A 127 2.21 -2.58 0.59
CA VAL A 127 2.65 -3.05 1.91
C VAL A 127 4.16 -3.30 1.87
N VAL A 128 4.88 -2.74 2.85
CA VAL A 128 6.31 -3.01 3.07
C VAL A 128 6.47 -3.81 4.35
N VAL A 129 7.09 -4.99 4.28
CA VAL A 129 7.22 -5.92 5.40
C VAL A 129 8.69 -6.12 5.77
N TYR A 130 9.13 -5.55 6.86
CA TYR A 130 10.44 -5.89 7.44
C TYR A 130 10.35 -7.24 8.16
N GLY A 131 10.25 -8.29 7.36
CA GLY A 131 9.96 -9.67 7.73
C GLY A 131 9.60 -10.52 6.51
N CYS A 132 8.91 -11.65 6.74
CA CYS A 132 8.50 -12.55 5.66
C CYS A 132 7.02 -12.43 5.30
N ILE A 133 6.72 -12.84 4.07
CA ILE A 133 5.38 -13.10 3.55
C ILE A 133 5.23 -14.58 3.19
N ARG A 134 4.01 -15.02 2.87
CA ARG A 134 3.72 -16.33 2.27
C ARG A 134 2.72 -16.16 1.11
N ASP A 135 2.37 -17.25 0.47
CA ASP A 135 1.41 -17.29 -0.65
C ASP A 135 1.84 -16.34 -1.80
N SER A 136 3.17 -16.26 -2.04
CA SER A 136 3.77 -15.27 -2.94
C SER A 136 3.32 -15.40 -4.39
N ALA A 137 2.96 -16.60 -4.85
CA ALA A 137 2.44 -16.84 -6.20
C ALA A 137 1.06 -16.17 -6.40
N ASP A 138 0.21 -16.23 -5.38
CA ASP A 138 -1.12 -15.60 -5.40
C ASP A 138 -1.00 -14.07 -5.26
N ILE A 139 -0.16 -13.61 -4.33
CA ILE A 139 0.10 -12.17 -4.11
C ILE A 139 0.64 -11.50 -5.39
N LYS A 140 1.45 -12.20 -6.17
CA LYS A 140 1.99 -11.70 -7.43
C LYS A 140 0.91 -11.36 -8.48
N GLN A 141 -0.27 -11.95 -8.38
CA GLN A 141 -1.40 -11.69 -9.27
C GLN A 141 -2.32 -10.56 -8.78
N MET A 142 -2.10 -10.05 -7.58
CA MET A 142 -2.96 -9.02 -6.98
C MET A 142 -2.51 -7.61 -7.38
N SER A 143 -3.48 -6.70 -7.51
CA SER A 143 -3.26 -5.29 -7.87
C SER A 143 -2.79 -4.48 -6.65
N ILE A 144 -1.65 -4.82 -6.08
CA ILE A 144 -1.04 -4.16 -4.92
C ILE A 144 0.49 -4.27 -5.00
N GLY A 145 1.21 -3.27 -4.50
CA GLY A 145 2.64 -3.36 -4.28
C GLY A 145 2.95 -4.13 -2.99
N VAL A 146 3.87 -5.09 -3.04
CA VAL A 146 4.35 -5.78 -1.83
C VAL A 146 5.86 -5.86 -1.86
N ARG A 147 6.51 -5.31 -0.84
CA ARG A 147 7.94 -5.42 -0.59
C ARG A 147 8.15 -6.20 0.71
N ALA A 148 9.02 -7.21 0.71
CA ALA A 148 9.35 -7.99 1.90
C ALA A 148 10.79 -8.49 1.85
N LEU A 149 11.32 -8.92 2.99
CA LEU A 149 12.68 -9.49 3.03
C LEU A 149 12.73 -10.84 2.32
N GLN A 150 11.75 -11.72 2.61
CA GLN A 150 11.75 -13.09 2.10
C GLN A 150 10.35 -13.72 2.19
N THR A 151 10.20 -14.94 1.68
CA THR A 151 9.02 -15.79 1.91
C THR A 151 9.30 -16.80 3.02
N HIS A 152 8.23 -17.17 3.77
CA HIS A 152 8.27 -18.26 4.74
C HIS A 152 6.90 -18.93 4.84
N PRO A 153 6.76 -20.27 4.76
CA PRO A 153 5.46 -20.93 4.72
C PRO A 153 4.70 -20.94 6.05
N LEU A 154 5.41 -20.83 7.18
CA LEU A 154 4.79 -20.85 8.50
C LEU A 154 4.05 -19.54 8.77
N LYS A 155 2.80 -19.61 9.22
CA LYS A 155 2.03 -18.45 9.68
C LYS A 155 2.56 -17.93 11.02
N SER A 156 2.38 -16.62 11.25
CA SER A 156 2.63 -15.99 12.56
C SER A 156 1.65 -16.45 13.65
N ILE A 157 2.01 -16.18 14.89
CA ILE A 157 1.11 -16.35 16.04
C ILE A 157 0.06 -15.23 16.08
N LYS A 158 -0.93 -15.35 16.98
CA LYS A 158 -2.01 -14.39 17.14
C LYS A 158 -2.24 -14.10 18.62
N LYS A 159 -1.39 -13.23 19.19
CA LYS A 159 -1.46 -12.79 20.59
C LYS A 159 -1.95 -11.34 20.71
N GLY A 160 -1.86 -10.56 19.64
CA GLY A 160 -2.25 -9.15 19.62
C GLY A 160 -1.21 -8.26 20.30
N TRP A 161 0.08 -8.55 20.10
CA TRP A 161 1.18 -7.77 20.66
C TRP A 161 1.81 -6.89 19.58
N GLY A 162 1.99 -5.60 19.91
CA GLY A 162 2.61 -4.62 19.02
C GLY A 162 2.07 -3.22 19.25
N ASP A 163 2.46 -2.31 18.34
CA ASP A 163 2.08 -0.90 18.35
C ASP A 163 1.66 -0.48 16.94
N LYS A 164 0.75 0.51 16.85
CA LYS A 164 0.24 1.05 15.59
C LYS A 164 0.51 2.54 15.51
N ASN A 165 0.76 3.03 14.29
CA ASN A 165 0.94 4.46 13.99
C ASN A 165 1.99 5.14 14.86
N ILE A 166 3.12 4.45 15.07
CA ILE A 166 4.33 4.98 15.71
C ILE A 166 5.48 5.03 14.69
N PRO A 167 6.46 5.93 14.83
CA PRO A 167 7.68 5.87 14.04
C PRO A 167 8.38 4.51 14.19
N VAL A 168 8.82 3.92 13.07
CA VAL A 168 9.61 2.68 13.06
C VAL A 168 10.89 2.87 12.27
N THR A 169 11.99 2.28 12.73
CA THR A 169 13.32 2.49 12.13
C THR A 169 13.95 1.14 11.76
N PHE A 170 14.23 0.96 10.47
CA PHE A 170 14.97 -0.16 9.91
C PHE A 170 15.52 0.22 8.53
N ALA A 171 16.38 -0.61 7.95
CA ALA A 171 16.95 -0.38 6.61
C ALA A 171 17.53 1.04 6.42
N ASN A 172 18.18 1.56 7.45
CA ASN A 172 18.81 2.89 7.50
C ASN A 172 17.84 4.08 7.30
N ALA A 173 16.55 3.91 7.61
CA ALA A 173 15.55 4.98 7.53
C ALA A 173 14.52 4.90 8.64
N THR A 174 13.86 6.02 8.91
CA THR A 174 12.74 6.11 9.86
C THR A 174 11.45 6.40 9.08
N PHE A 175 10.52 5.49 9.20
CA PHE A 175 9.19 5.59 8.60
C PHE A 175 8.26 6.27 9.62
N ASN A 176 7.87 7.51 9.36
CA ASN A 176 6.91 8.21 10.20
C ASN A 176 5.51 8.09 9.60
N PRO A 177 4.47 7.83 10.41
CA PRO A 177 3.10 7.95 9.94
C PRO A 177 2.83 9.34 9.38
N GLY A 178 2.26 9.39 8.16
CA GLY A 178 1.95 10.63 7.45
C GLY A 178 3.04 11.14 6.51
N ASP A 179 4.27 10.61 6.55
CA ASP A 179 5.26 10.82 5.48
C ASP A 179 4.83 10.05 4.22
N TYR A 180 5.48 10.30 3.09
CA TYR A 180 5.21 9.65 1.81
C TYR A 180 6.26 8.59 1.50
N LEU A 181 5.81 7.47 0.95
CA LEU A 181 6.65 6.41 0.42
C LEU A 181 6.47 6.31 -1.09
N TYR A 182 7.58 6.17 -1.81
CA TYR A 182 7.62 5.87 -3.24
C TYR A 182 8.48 4.63 -3.45
N ALA A 183 7.97 3.67 -4.19
CA ALA A 183 8.66 2.42 -4.49
C ALA A 183 8.50 2.06 -5.96
N ASP A 184 9.59 1.65 -6.60
CA ASP A 184 9.61 1.09 -7.95
C ASP A 184 10.66 -0.02 -8.07
N GLU A 185 11.07 -0.34 -9.28
CA GLU A 185 12.03 -1.39 -9.58
C GLU A 185 13.42 -1.12 -8.99
N ASP A 186 13.80 0.16 -8.84
CA ASP A 186 15.13 0.58 -8.38
C ASP A 186 15.23 0.66 -6.86
N GLY A 187 14.11 0.93 -6.16
CA GLY A 187 14.17 1.00 -4.71
C GLY A 187 12.94 1.57 -4.01
N ILE A 188 13.19 2.01 -2.79
CA ILE A 188 12.18 2.66 -1.94
C ILE A 188 12.80 3.94 -1.38
N ILE A 189 12.06 5.05 -1.49
CA ILE A 189 12.43 6.34 -0.92
C ILE A 189 11.29 6.91 -0.07
N LEU A 190 11.64 7.73 0.92
CA LEU A 190 10.69 8.41 1.79
C LEU A 190 10.85 9.91 1.68
N SER A 191 9.74 10.64 1.73
CA SER A 191 9.70 12.11 1.75
C SER A 191 8.68 12.61 2.78
N LYS A 192 8.96 13.75 3.39
CA LYS A 192 8.01 14.44 4.28
C LYS A 192 6.89 15.15 3.52
N GLN A 193 7.11 15.44 2.25
CA GLN A 193 6.18 16.16 1.37
C GLN A 193 5.81 15.30 0.16
N PRO A 194 4.62 15.49 -0.44
CA PRO A 194 4.30 14.83 -1.69
C PRO A 194 5.25 15.34 -2.78
N LEU A 195 5.84 14.40 -3.53
CA LEU A 195 6.73 14.71 -4.65
C LEU A 195 5.95 14.61 -5.97
N SER A 196 6.23 15.54 -6.86
CA SER A 196 5.76 15.53 -8.26
C SER A 196 6.98 15.67 -9.18
N SER A 197 7.16 14.74 -10.07
CA SER A 197 8.08 14.86 -11.21
C SER A 197 7.41 15.58 -12.36
#